data_dca4acecc455baad207e93ff051344ca
#
_entry.id   dca4acecc455baad207e93ff051344ca
#
_cell.length_a   1.000
_cell.length_b   1.000
_cell.length_c   1.000
_cell.angle_alpha   90.00
_cell.angle_beta   90.00
_cell.angle_gamma   90.00
#
_symmetry.space_group_name_H-M   'P 1'
#
loop_
_entity.id
_entity.type
_entity.pdbx_description
1 polymer ?
#
loop_
_entity_poly.entity_id
_entity_poly.type
_entity_poly.pdbx_seq_one_letter_code
_entity_poly.pdbx_strand_id
1 'polypeptide(L)'
;MKVAIIGSRSLKVTNLEDYLPSDTTEIVSGGAIGIDRCAEEYARCHGIPTKIFLPDYKKFGRSAPIKRNVEIIDYADAVVAFWDGESRGTRFVIEESKRKGKPVRVFVAK
;
A
#
# COMPACT_ATOMS: atom_id res chain seq x y z
N MET A 1 -12.82 8.03 -1.83
CA MET A 1 -11.49 7.86 -2.45
C MET A 1 -10.91 6.51 -2.04
N LYS A 2 -10.39 5.77 -3.00
CA LYS A 2 -9.70 4.50 -2.75
C LYS A 2 -8.23 4.81 -2.46
N VAL A 3 -7.74 4.42 -1.28
CA VAL A 3 -6.39 4.75 -0.84
C VAL A 3 -5.59 3.47 -0.64
N ALA A 4 -4.48 3.36 -1.36
CA ALA A 4 -3.55 2.24 -1.16
C ALA A 4 -2.61 2.58 -0.01
N ILE A 5 -2.46 1.65 0.92
CA ILE A 5 -1.53 1.78 2.03
C ILE A 5 -0.47 0.71 1.84
N ILE A 6 0.76 1.14 1.64
CA ILE A 6 1.87 0.27 1.30
C ILE A 6 3.03 0.60 2.24
N GLY A 7 3.85 -0.40 2.52
CA GLY A 7 5.00 -0.12 3.35
C GLY A 7 5.93 -1.31 3.55
N SER A 8 7.02 -1.02 4.22
CA SER A 8 8.06 -1.98 4.50
C SER A 8 7.58 -3.01 5.53
N ARG A 9 8.02 -4.26 5.38
CA ARG A 9 7.61 -5.35 6.27
C ARG A 9 8.05 -5.15 7.72
N SER A 10 9.11 -4.39 7.92
CA SER A 10 9.67 -4.12 9.25
C SER A 10 8.96 -3.02 10.01
N LEU A 11 8.04 -2.32 9.37
CA LEU A 11 7.36 -1.18 9.98
C LEU A 11 5.97 -1.54 10.46
N LYS A 12 5.51 -0.82 11.50
CA LYS A 12 4.16 -0.90 12.02
C LYS A 12 3.65 0.50 12.30
N VAL A 13 2.37 0.73 12.01
CA VAL A 13 1.73 2.02 12.27
C VAL A 13 0.40 1.75 12.99
N THR A 14 0.18 2.42 14.12
CA THR A 14 -1.03 2.22 14.92
C THR A 14 -2.03 3.36 14.80
N ASN A 15 -1.59 4.51 14.27
CA ASN A 15 -2.42 5.72 14.16
C ASN A 15 -2.64 6.09 12.70
N LEU A 16 -3.09 5.13 11.89
CA LEU A 16 -3.29 5.36 10.45
C LEU A 16 -4.25 6.51 10.14
N GLU A 17 -5.20 6.80 11.04
CA GLU A 17 -6.13 7.92 10.88
C GLU A 17 -5.42 9.25 10.70
N ASP A 18 -4.22 9.40 11.23
CA ASP A 18 -3.44 10.64 11.10
C ASP A 18 -2.84 10.82 9.71
N TYR A 19 -2.81 9.74 8.92
CA TYR A 19 -2.16 9.74 7.61
C TYR A 19 -3.14 9.60 6.45
N LEU A 20 -4.39 9.26 6.72
CA LEU A 20 -5.37 8.99 5.67
C LEU A 20 -6.14 10.25 5.31
N PRO A 21 -6.45 10.43 4.00
CA PRO A 21 -7.39 11.49 3.60
C PRO A 21 -8.74 11.28 4.26
N SER A 22 -9.42 12.37 4.60
CA SER A 22 -10.72 12.33 5.27
C SER A 22 -11.81 11.68 4.42
N ASP A 23 -11.64 11.66 3.12
CA ASP A 23 -12.60 11.07 2.17
C ASP A 23 -12.23 9.66 1.75
N THR A 24 -11.47 8.94 2.58
CA THR A 24 -11.11 7.54 2.33
C THR A 24 -12.35 6.65 2.46
N THR A 25 -12.72 5.96 1.38
CA THR A 25 -13.88 5.08 1.35
C THR A 25 -13.51 3.61 1.19
N GLU A 26 -12.27 3.33 0.76
CA GLU A 26 -11.79 1.96 0.59
C GLU A 26 -10.28 1.95 0.81
N ILE A 27 -9.79 0.92 1.48
CA ILE A 27 -8.35 0.72 1.68
C ILE A 27 -7.88 -0.41 0.78
N VAL A 28 -6.80 -0.15 0.04
CA VAL A 28 -6.21 -1.10 -0.90
C VAL A 28 -4.89 -1.60 -0.33
N SER A 29 -4.69 -2.91 -0.31
CA SER A 29 -3.53 -3.53 0.33
C SER A 29 -3.02 -4.70 -0.50
N GLY A 30 -1.76 -5.07 -0.27
CA GLY A 30 -1.12 -6.21 -0.93
C GLY A 30 -1.14 -7.50 -0.13
N GLY A 31 -1.71 -7.49 1.07
CA GLY A 31 -1.81 -8.69 1.90
C GLY A 31 -0.51 -9.17 2.51
N ALA A 32 0.55 -8.34 2.51
CA ALA A 32 1.82 -8.71 3.11
C ALA A 32 1.82 -8.45 4.63
N ILE A 33 2.91 -8.83 5.29
CA ILE A 33 3.10 -8.52 6.72
C ILE A 33 3.52 -7.05 6.88
N GLY A 34 3.56 -6.57 8.11
CA GLY A 34 3.96 -5.20 8.41
C GLY A 34 2.86 -4.19 8.12
N ILE A 35 3.18 -3.19 7.33
CA ILE A 35 2.24 -2.08 7.04
C ILE A 35 0.96 -2.56 6.38
N ASP A 36 1.03 -3.51 5.45
CA ASP A 36 -0.17 -4.04 4.80
C ASP A 36 -1.13 -4.63 5.83
N ARG A 37 -0.61 -5.37 6.80
CA ARG A 37 -1.43 -5.95 7.88
C ARG A 37 -2.02 -4.87 8.77
N CYS A 38 -1.25 -3.83 9.08
CA CYS A 38 -1.76 -2.71 9.87
C CYS A 38 -2.93 -2.04 9.17
N ALA A 39 -2.83 -1.87 7.86
CA ALA A 39 -3.90 -1.28 7.06
C ALA A 39 -5.17 -2.12 7.09
N GLU A 40 -5.02 -3.44 6.95
CA GLU A 40 -6.17 -4.36 6.96
C GLU A 40 -6.85 -4.38 8.32
N GLU A 41 -6.07 -4.38 9.40
CA GLU A 41 -6.62 -4.34 10.76
C GLU A 41 -7.34 -3.02 11.04
N TYR A 42 -6.75 -1.91 10.61
CA TYR A 42 -7.36 -0.60 10.75
C TYR A 42 -8.71 -0.55 10.03
N ALA A 43 -8.75 -1.02 8.80
CA ALA A 43 -9.97 -1.03 8.00
C ALA A 43 -11.05 -1.86 8.67
N ARG A 44 -10.69 -3.04 9.18
CA ARG A 44 -11.64 -3.91 9.86
C ARG A 44 -12.22 -3.25 11.11
N CYS A 45 -11.36 -2.60 11.91
CA CYS A 45 -11.79 -1.94 13.14
C CYS A 45 -12.67 -0.73 12.91
N HIS A 46 -12.55 -0.08 11.75
CA HIS A 46 -13.29 1.14 11.42
C HIS A 46 -14.40 0.91 10.40
N GLY A 47 -14.67 -0.34 10.03
CA GLY A 47 -15.73 -0.66 9.09
C GLY A 47 -15.49 -0.15 7.67
N ILE A 48 -14.23 0.00 7.27
CA ILE A 48 -13.86 0.45 5.93
C ILE A 48 -13.65 -0.76 5.03
N PRO A 49 -14.28 -0.82 3.85
CA PRO A 49 -14.04 -1.91 2.90
C PRO A 49 -12.58 -1.99 2.46
N THR A 50 -12.09 -3.21 2.25
CA THR A 50 -10.73 -3.45 1.77
C THR A 50 -10.74 -4.16 0.43
N LYS A 51 -9.75 -3.82 -0.40
CA LYS A 51 -9.44 -4.54 -1.63
C LYS A 51 -8.01 -5.05 -1.51
N ILE A 52 -7.84 -6.36 -1.52
CA ILE A 52 -6.53 -6.98 -1.35
C ILE A 52 -6.09 -7.61 -2.66
N PHE A 53 -4.92 -7.22 -3.15
CA PHE A 53 -4.30 -7.78 -4.35
C PHE A 53 -3.17 -8.69 -3.93
N LEU A 54 -3.35 -10.00 -4.10
CA LEU A 54 -2.31 -10.97 -3.77
C LEU A 54 -1.42 -11.24 -4.99
N PRO A 55 -0.13 -11.47 -4.77
CA PRO A 55 0.75 -11.80 -5.89
C PRO A 55 0.40 -13.18 -6.46
N ASP A 56 0.32 -13.26 -7.78
CA ASP A 56 -0.01 -14.50 -8.49
C ASP A 56 1.29 -15.15 -8.99
N TYR A 57 1.92 -15.93 -8.14
CA TYR A 57 3.18 -16.58 -8.46
C TYR A 57 3.05 -17.64 -9.56
N LYS A 58 1.88 -18.25 -9.70
CA LYS A 58 1.65 -19.23 -10.74
C LYS A 58 1.70 -18.59 -12.13
N LYS A 59 1.15 -17.39 -12.24
CA LYS A 59 1.07 -16.67 -13.51
C LYS A 59 2.35 -15.89 -13.82
N PHE A 60 2.95 -15.25 -12.82
CA PHE A 60 4.04 -14.29 -13.04
C PHE A 60 5.38 -14.71 -12.44
N GLY A 61 5.45 -15.82 -11.69
CA GLY A 61 6.69 -16.26 -11.08
C GLY A 61 7.28 -15.19 -10.17
N ARG A 62 8.58 -14.91 -10.35
CA ARG A 62 9.30 -13.95 -9.51
C ARG A 62 8.82 -12.51 -9.66
N SER A 63 8.18 -12.18 -10.77
CA SER A 63 7.67 -10.83 -11.00
C SER A 63 6.29 -10.60 -10.39
N ALA A 64 5.70 -11.60 -9.74
CA ALA A 64 4.36 -11.50 -9.18
C ALA A 64 4.19 -10.33 -8.20
N PRO A 65 5.12 -10.07 -7.25
CA PRO A 65 4.97 -8.92 -6.36
C PRO A 65 4.96 -7.58 -7.09
N ILE A 66 5.79 -7.44 -8.12
CA ILE A 66 5.84 -6.20 -8.91
C ILE A 66 4.55 -6.03 -9.70
N LYS A 67 4.06 -7.10 -10.33
CA LYS A 67 2.80 -7.06 -11.07
C LYS A 67 1.63 -6.69 -10.15
N ARG A 68 1.57 -7.28 -8.96
CA ARG A 68 0.57 -6.97 -7.96
C ARG A 68 0.63 -5.49 -7.56
N ASN A 69 1.83 -4.94 -7.36
CA ASN A 69 2.01 -3.55 -6.98
C ASN A 69 1.53 -2.59 -8.07
N VAL A 70 1.74 -2.93 -9.33
CA VAL A 70 1.20 -2.14 -10.45
C VAL A 70 -0.33 -2.13 -10.42
N GLU A 71 -0.95 -3.28 -10.17
CA GLU A 71 -2.41 -3.37 -10.06
C GLU A 71 -2.94 -2.49 -8.93
N ILE A 72 -2.26 -2.47 -7.79
CA ILE A 72 -2.63 -1.62 -6.65
C ILE A 72 -2.60 -0.15 -7.04
N ILE A 73 -1.51 0.29 -7.69
CA ILE A 73 -1.35 1.68 -8.09
C ILE A 73 -2.43 2.09 -9.08
N ASP A 74 -2.74 1.24 -10.04
CA ASP A 74 -3.74 1.53 -11.06
C ASP A 74 -5.16 1.59 -10.49
N TYR A 75 -5.45 0.74 -9.50
CA TYR A 75 -6.78 0.67 -8.90
C TYR A 75 -7.05 1.82 -7.93
N ALA A 76 -6.05 2.23 -7.16
CA ALA A 76 -6.22 3.24 -6.12
C ALA A 76 -6.28 4.66 -6.69
N ASP A 77 -6.93 5.55 -5.96
CA ASP A 77 -6.96 6.98 -6.31
C ASP A 77 -5.73 7.71 -5.77
N ALA A 78 -5.18 7.22 -4.67
CA ALA A 78 -3.99 7.79 -4.05
C ALA A 78 -3.22 6.70 -3.30
N VAL A 79 -1.94 6.95 -3.05
CA VAL A 79 -1.06 6.01 -2.37
C VAL A 79 -0.44 6.67 -1.15
N VAL A 80 -0.44 5.96 -0.02
CA VAL A 80 0.28 6.35 1.19
C VAL A 80 1.33 5.28 1.45
N ALA A 81 2.60 5.66 1.46
CA ALA A 81 3.70 4.73 1.59
C ALA A 81 4.50 5.00 2.87
N PHE A 82 4.73 3.95 3.65
CA PHE A 82 5.58 3.98 4.84
C PHE A 82 6.86 3.21 4.51
N TRP A 83 7.97 3.93 4.40
CA TRP A 83 9.22 3.38 3.88
C TRP A 83 10.33 3.43 4.92
N ASP A 84 11.09 2.34 5.04
CA ASP A 84 12.25 2.27 5.93
C ASP A 84 13.53 2.84 5.29
N GLY A 85 13.44 3.35 4.06
CA GLY A 85 14.58 3.89 3.34
C GLY A 85 15.37 2.83 2.56
N GLU A 86 15.04 1.56 2.70
CA GLU A 86 15.80 0.47 2.10
C GLU A 86 14.97 -0.49 1.27
N SER A 87 13.71 -0.73 1.62
CA SER A 87 12.85 -1.70 0.95
C SER A 87 12.70 -1.38 -0.54
N ARG A 88 13.05 -2.34 -1.39
CA ARG A 88 12.97 -2.18 -2.85
C ARG A 88 11.52 -2.18 -3.35
N GLY A 89 10.68 -2.99 -2.74
CA GLY A 89 9.27 -3.07 -3.13
C GLY A 89 8.53 -1.76 -2.87
N THR A 90 8.74 -1.17 -1.70
CA THR A 90 8.14 0.12 -1.36
C THR A 90 8.69 1.23 -2.26
N ARG A 91 10.00 1.22 -2.50
CA ARG A 91 10.62 2.19 -3.40
C ARG A 91 10.03 2.11 -4.80
N PHE A 92 9.84 0.90 -5.31
CA PHE A 92 9.22 0.70 -6.62
C PHE A 92 7.83 1.34 -6.69
N VAL A 93 7.01 1.12 -5.66
CA VAL A 93 5.66 1.68 -5.62
C VAL A 93 5.70 3.20 -5.62
N ILE A 94 6.61 3.79 -4.84
CA ILE A 94 6.77 5.25 -4.77
C ILE A 94 7.13 5.81 -6.16
N GLU A 95 8.15 5.23 -6.79
CA GLU A 95 8.63 5.72 -8.08
C GLU A 95 7.60 5.51 -9.18
N GLU A 96 6.95 4.36 -9.21
CA GLU A 96 5.95 4.05 -10.23
C GLU A 96 4.70 4.93 -10.09
N SER A 97 4.28 5.20 -8.85
CA SER A 97 3.17 6.12 -8.59
C SER A 97 3.46 7.51 -9.13
N LYS A 98 4.68 8.00 -8.89
CA LYS A 98 5.10 9.32 -9.39
C LYS A 98 5.15 9.33 -10.91
N ARG A 99 5.69 8.28 -11.53
CA ARG A 99 5.77 8.16 -12.98
C ARG A 99 4.39 8.20 -13.63
N LYS A 100 3.39 7.59 -13.00
CA LYS A 100 2.02 7.56 -13.51
C LYS A 100 1.20 8.79 -13.14
N GLY A 101 1.78 9.73 -12.40
CA GLY A 101 1.06 10.92 -11.96
C GLY A 101 0.04 10.65 -10.87
N LYS A 102 0.16 9.51 -10.18
CA LYS A 102 -0.73 9.16 -9.07
C LYS A 102 -0.28 9.90 -7.81
N PRO A 103 -1.19 10.55 -7.07
CA PRO A 103 -0.81 11.18 -5.80
C PRO A 103 -0.20 10.16 -4.86
N VAL A 104 0.98 10.45 -4.33
CA VAL A 104 1.67 9.57 -3.38
C VAL A 104 2.26 10.41 -2.26
N ARG A 105 1.98 9.99 -1.02
CA ARG A 105 2.58 10.59 0.19
C ARG A 105 3.52 9.56 0.79
N VAL A 106 4.74 9.98 1.09
CA VAL A 106 5.79 9.09 1.58
C VAL A 106 6.18 9.51 2.99
N PHE A 107 6.15 8.56 3.91
CA PHE A 107 6.60 8.74 5.28
C PHE A 107 7.77 7.81 5.51
N VAL A 108 8.95 8.38 5.77
CA VAL A 108 10.17 7.61 5.99
C VAL A 108 10.36 7.39 7.48
N ALA A 109 10.45 6.13 7.88
CA ALA A 109 10.69 5.74 9.27
C ALA A 109 11.94 4.86 9.33
N LYS A 110 12.74 5.07 10.34
CA LYS A 110 13.96 4.28 10.54
C LYS A 110 13.90 3.48 11.83
#